data_24fd437dd7bad98361dc60c55fc8dd3e
#
_entry.id   24fd437dd7bad98361dc60c55fc8dd3e
#
_cell.length_a   1.000
_cell.length_b   1.000
_cell.length_c   1.000
_cell.angle_alpha   90.00
_cell.angle_beta   90.00
_cell.angle_gamma   90.00
#
_symmetry.space_group_name_H-M   'P 1'
#
loop_
_entity.id
_entity.type
_entity.pdbx_description
1 polymer ?
#
loop_
_entity_poly.entity_id
_entity_poly.type
_entity_poly.pdbx_seq_one_letter_code
_entity_poly.pdbx_strand_id
1 'polypeptide(L)'
;MMRFHTYLAADALLPSRIQMAFTLAYHVIMVPLDVALPTYALLMNGIGIFKNDPVALRIARRWSVVMAVQFAVGAVTGTILSFEFGILWPRLMGRYGAALGLGFAIEGLAFFLEAIFIGIYLYGWTRLRPKTHFLLGLSLPPAGVLGTFSVLASNSFMQTPGGITLSSTGQLLNVDVLGVLFTRSLGYEFWHFLIAAYIAAGFVVASIYAVSWLRGRRDRYQRLAFAVPFTVAALLTPLQLVVGDLSARALVVDQPAKFAAMEITWKTRSHNPEYIGGLINGAGQVNFGIAIPSFDSILIGLNPDSVAPGLTAAAADARPSIAEANITHLAFDLMVGLGSAGVVLMVWYFVVLLGRRRLPQSRWFYRTASLAGIGSYVAIESGWITTEVGRQPWIVYNLMRVDDAVTTAPGSFVWAMLAVLLAVYAVIAIIFVTVLLGLVTRWRHEDERQLVRAPEAGAPYGPRRELAADGSVSSSP
;
A
#
# COMPACT_ATOMS: atom_id res chain seq x y z
N MET A 1 7.92 35.94 -23.81
CA MET A 1 7.12 35.32 -22.72
C MET A 1 7.14 33.80 -22.78
N MET A 2 6.81 33.16 -23.91
CA MET A 2 6.76 31.68 -24.07
C MET A 2 8.09 30.98 -23.73
N ARG A 3 9.25 31.48 -24.17
CA ARG A 3 10.58 30.92 -23.83
C ARG A 3 10.93 30.97 -22.34
N PHE A 4 10.50 32.03 -21.63
CA PHE A 4 10.76 32.18 -20.20
C PHE A 4 9.93 31.19 -19.37
N HIS A 5 8.65 30.99 -19.73
CA HIS A 5 7.81 29.98 -19.08
C HIS A 5 8.30 28.54 -19.31
N THR A 6 8.84 28.25 -20.51
CA THR A 6 9.44 26.95 -20.81
C THR A 6 10.70 26.69 -19.99
N TYR A 7 11.54 27.74 -19.80
CA TYR A 7 12.74 27.62 -18.96
C TYR A 7 12.42 27.37 -17.49
N LEU A 8 11.47 28.13 -16.92
CA LEU A 8 11.04 27.93 -15.53
C LEU A 8 10.41 26.58 -15.30
N ALA A 9 9.60 26.07 -16.23
CA ALA A 9 9.01 24.75 -16.16
C ALA A 9 10.09 23.64 -16.19
N ALA A 10 11.13 23.79 -17.02
CA ALA A 10 12.24 22.83 -17.06
C ALA A 10 13.05 22.83 -15.75
N ASP A 11 13.25 24.00 -15.13
CA ASP A 11 13.95 24.17 -13.86
C ASP A 11 13.17 23.54 -12.68
N ALA A 12 11.83 23.64 -12.69
CA ALA A 12 10.97 23.09 -11.64
C ALA A 12 10.69 21.57 -11.79
N LEU A 13 10.92 20.97 -12.95
CA LEU A 13 10.49 19.59 -13.25
C LEU A 13 11.16 18.57 -12.34
N LEU A 14 12.48 18.60 -12.21
CA LEU A 14 13.21 17.63 -11.39
C LEU A 14 12.83 17.70 -9.90
N PRO A 15 12.84 18.87 -9.23
CA PRO A 15 12.46 18.95 -7.83
C PRO A 15 10.99 18.57 -7.59
N SER A 16 10.07 18.91 -8.53
CA SER A 16 8.67 18.49 -8.42
C SER A 16 8.50 16.97 -8.49
N ARG A 17 9.21 16.30 -9.39
CA ARG A 17 9.22 14.83 -9.50
C ARG A 17 9.79 14.18 -8.25
N ILE A 18 10.89 14.69 -7.70
CA ILE A 18 11.51 14.16 -6.48
C ILE A 18 10.58 14.36 -5.28
N GLN A 19 9.98 15.53 -5.15
CA GLN A 19 9.07 15.84 -4.04
C GLN A 19 7.85 14.92 -4.08
N MET A 20 7.17 14.82 -5.23
CA MET A 20 6.00 13.95 -5.39
C MET A 20 6.35 12.48 -5.17
N ALA A 21 7.49 12.00 -5.68
CA ALA A 21 7.94 10.63 -5.49
C ALA A 21 8.20 10.32 -4.01
N PHE A 22 8.85 11.24 -3.29
CA PHE A 22 9.09 11.10 -1.85
C PHE A 22 7.79 11.07 -1.04
N THR A 23 6.87 12.01 -1.30
CA THR A 23 5.61 12.10 -0.57
C THR A 23 4.74 10.88 -0.84
N LEU A 24 4.66 10.43 -2.09
CA LEU A 24 3.93 9.24 -2.48
C LEU A 24 4.50 7.99 -1.79
N ALA A 25 5.81 7.75 -1.88
CA ALA A 25 6.46 6.61 -1.25
C ALA A 25 6.24 6.61 0.28
N TYR A 26 6.42 7.74 0.95
CA TYR A 26 6.17 7.82 2.38
C TYR A 26 4.70 7.51 2.74
N HIS A 27 3.76 8.06 1.98
CA HIS A 27 2.33 7.81 2.21
C HIS A 27 1.96 6.34 1.95
N VAL A 28 2.49 5.73 0.89
CA VAL A 28 2.25 4.32 0.54
C VAL A 28 2.76 3.37 1.64
N ILE A 29 3.79 3.73 2.42
CA ILE A 29 4.19 2.96 3.62
C ILE A 29 3.09 2.98 4.70
N MET A 30 2.31 4.05 4.81
CA MET A 30 1.25 4.15 5.83
C MET A 30 -0.03 3.40 5.42
N VAL A 31 -0.45 3.54 4.16
CA VAL A 31 -1.76 3.07 3.65
C VAL A 31 -2.07 1.59 3.90
N PRO A 32 -1.18 0.61 3.70
CA PRO A 32 -1.51 -0.81 3.92
C PRO A 32 -1.97 -1.13 5.34
N LEU A 33 -1.35 -0.48 6.33
CA LEU A 33 -1.78 -0.64 7.73
C LEU A 33 -3.09 0.08 8.00
N ASP A 34 -3.32 1.26 7.43
CA ASP A 34 -4.58 2.01 7.61
C ASP A 34 -5.76 1.20 7.08
N VAL A 35 -5.64 0.60 5.91
CA VAL A 35 -6.70 -0.19 5.27
C VAL A 35 -6.94 -1.54 5.96
N ALA A 36 -5.89 -2.25 6.37
CA ALA A 36 -6.01 -3.64 6.79
C ALA A 36 -6.04 -3.84 8.32
N LEU A 37 -5.40 -2.97 9.11
CA LEU A 37 -5.34 -3.13 10.57
C LEU A 37 -6.72 -3.07 11.24
N PRO A 38 -7.70 -2.26 10.80
CA PRO A 38 -9.07 -2.34 11.29
C PRO A 38 -9.65 -3.76 11.19
N THR A 39 -9.49 -4.42 10.04
CA THR A 39 -9.94 -5.80 9.84
C THR A 39 -9.25 -6.78 10.80
N TYR A 40 -7.94 -6.67 10.99
CA TYR A 40 -7.20 -7.52 11.93
C TYR A 40 -7.64 -7.29 13.38
N ALA A 41 -7.87 -6.04 13.77
CA ALA A 41 -8.40 -5.71 15.10
C ALA A 41 -9.80 -6.29 15.30
N LEU A 42 -10.67 -6.20 14.29
CA LEU A 42 -12.02 -6.78 14.33
C LEU A 42 -12.02 -8.31 14.36
N LEU A 43 -11.13 -8.96 13.62
CA LEU A 43 -10.97 -10.43 13.70
C LEU A 43 -10.63 -10.85 15.13
N MET A 44 -9.70 -10.15 15.78
CA MET A 44 -9.37 -10.40 17.19
C MET A 44 -10.54 -10.09 18.12
N ASN A 45 -11.27 -9.00 17.89
CA ASN A 45 -12.44 -8.64 18.66
C ASN A 45 -13.54 -9.73 18.52
N GLY A 46 -13.82 -10.19 17.29
CA GLY A 46 -14.75 -11.28 17.04
C GLY A 46 -14.34 -12.59 17.73
N ILE A 47 -13.08 -13.01 17.60
CA ILE A 47 -12.56 -14.18 18.32
C ILE A 47 -12.78 -14.02 19.82
N GLY A 48 -12.48 -12.84 20.35
CA GLY A 48 -12.63 -12.54 21.77
C GLY A 48 -14.07 -12.62 22.27
N ILE A 49 -15.02 -12.10 21.51
CA ILE A 49 -16.44 -12.10 21.88
C ILE A 49 -17.07 -13.47 21.70
N PHE A 50 -16.90 -14.06 20.51
CA PHE A 50 -17.63 -15.31 20.16
C PHE A 50 -17.02 -16.57 20.78
N LYS A 51 -15.71 -16.53 21.15
CA LYS A 51 -15.02 -17.63 21.84
C LYS A 51 -14.74 -17.33 23.32
N ASN A 52 -15.25 -16.22 23.86
CA ASN A 52 -15.00 -15.75 25.22
C ASN A 52 -13.50 -15.72 25.55
N ASP A 53 -12.67 -15.20 24.62
CA ASP A 53 -11.21 -15.19 24.74
C ASP A 53 -10.70 -13.82 25.18
N PRO A 54 -10.32 -13.66 26.46
CA PRO A 54 -9.83 -12.37 26.98
C PRO A 54 -8.47 -11.96 26.38
N VAL A 55 -7.67 -12.93 25.90
CA VAL A 55 -6.39 -12.64 25.24
C VAL A 55 -6.64 -12.00 23.88
N ALA A 56 -7.58 -12.52 23.11
CA ALA A 56 -7.97 -11.94 21.82
C ALA A 56 -8.55 -10.54 21.99
N LEU A 57 -9.40 -10.31 22.99
CA LEU A 57 -9.93 -8.97 23.31
C LEU A 57 -8.82 -7.96 23.67
N ARG A 58 -7.80 -8.42 24.43
CA ARG A 58 -6.64 -7.58 24.76
C ARG A 58 -5.84 -7.20 23.52
N ILE A 59 -5.62 -8.14 22.60
CA ILE A 59 -4.95 -7.89 21.32
C ILE A 59 -5.77 -6.89 20.51
N ALA A 60 -7.07 -7.10 20.35
CA ALA A 60 -7.96 -6.21 19.61
C ALA A 60 -7.90 -4.76 20.13
N ARG A 61 -7.96 -4.61 21.46
CA ARG A 61 -7.90 -3.29 22.10
C ARG A 61 -6.55 -2.59 21.88
N ARG A 62 -5.43 -3.32 21.98
CA ARG A 62 -4.09 -2.76 21.72
C ARG A 62 -3.91 -2.39 20.25
N TRP A 63 -4.37 -3.24 19.34
CA TRP A 63 -4.31 -2.93 17.91
C TRP A 63 -5.20 -1.76 17.52
N SER A 64 -6.37 -1.59 18.15
CA SER A 64 -7.21 -0.42 17.89
C SER A 64 -6.54 0.91 18.28
N VAL A 65 -5.69 0.92 19.31
CA VAL A 65 -4.90 2.11 19.66
C VAL A 65 -3.81 2.36 18.60
N VAL A 66 -3.12 1.32 18.14
CA VAL A 66 -2.13 1.43 17.05
C VAL A 66 -2.80 1.93 15.77
N MET A 67 -3.96 1.37 15.43
CA MET A 67 -4.78 1.79 14.28
C MET A 67 -5.07 3.30 14.31
N ALA A 68 -5.47 3.84 15.46
CA ALA A 68 -5.76 5.27 15.57
C ALA A 68 -4.51 6.16 15.43
N VAL A 69 -3.38 5.72 15.95
CA VAL A 69 -2.10 6.44 15.78
C VAL A 69 -1.66 6.38 14.32
N GLN A 70 -1.79 5.23 13.69
CA GLN A 70 -1.48 5.02 12.29
C GLN A 70 -2.35 5.88 11.39
N PHE A 71 -3.67 5.85 11.58
CA PHE A 71 -4.63 6.68 10.85
C PHE A 71 -4.30 8.18 10.96
N ALA A 72 -3.94 8.68 12.15
CA ALA A 72 -3.60 10.09 12.30
C ALA A 72 -2.39 10.50 11.42
N VAL A 73 -1.38 9.62 11.29
CA VAL A 73 -0.22 9.87 10.43
C VAL A 73 -0.60 9.73 8.96
N GLY A 74 -1.38 8.69 8.61
CA GLY A 74 -1.88 8.47 7.25
C GLY A 74 -2.72 9.66 6.75
N ALA A 75 -3.62 10.18 7.58
CA ALA A 75 -4.44 11.35 7.25
C ALA A 75 -3.61 12.61 6.98
N VAL A 76 -2.58 12.89 7.80
CA VAL A 76 -1.69 14.05 7.58
C VAL A 76 -0.92 13.90 6.28
N THR A 77 -0.31 12.74 6.04
CA THR A 77 0.52 12.51 4.85
C THR A 77 -0.32 12.46 3.57
N GLY A 78 -1.53 11.90 3.61
CA GLY A 78 -2.47 11.90 2.49
C GLY A 78 -2.98 13.32 2.15
N THR A 79 -3.27 14.13 3.17
CA THR A 79 -3.66 15.53 2.98
C THR A 79 -2.53 16.32 2.30
N ILE A 80 -1.28 16.16 2.73
CA ILE A 80 -0.12 16.80 2.08
C ILE A 80 -0.03 16.37 0.62
N LEU A 81 -0.13 15.06 0.32
CA LEU A 81 -0.09 14.53 -1.03
C LEU A 81 -1.19 15.13 -1.92
N SER A 82 -2.42 15.25 -1.41
CA SER A 82 -3.55 15.85 -2.15
C SER A 82 -3.29 17.32 -2.49
N PHE A 83 -2.69 18.12 -1.59
CA PHE A 83 -2.30 19.49 -1.87
C PHE A 83 -1.18 19.59 -2.90
N GLU A 84 -0.24 18.64 -2.90
CA GLU A 84 0.88 18.65 -3.86
C GLU A 84 0.40 18.51 -5.31
N PHE A 85 -0.69 17.80 -5.59
CA PHE A 85 -1.28 17.76 -6.92
C PHE A 85 -1.63 19.17 -7.43
N GLY A 86 -2.19 20.03 -6.58
CA GLY A 86 -2.50 21.42 -6.96
C GLY A 86 -1.27 22.31 -7.09
N ILE A 87 -0.25 22.10 -6.27
CA ILE A 87 0.93 23.00 -6.19
C ILE A 87 2.00 22.60 -7.22
N LEU A 88 2.31 21.33 -7.34
CA LEU A 88 3.36 20.83 -8.23
C LEU A 88 2.87 20.60 -9.65
N TRP A 89 1.59 20.23 -9.80
CA TRP A 89 0.97 19.88 -11.08
C TRP A 89 -0.26 20.73 -11.41
N PRO A 90 -0.21 22.07 -11.31
CA PRO A 90 -1.37 22.94 -11.45
C PRO A 90 -2.03 22.88 -12.83
N ARG A 91 -1.26 22.59 -13.88
CA ARG A 91 -1.81 22.44 -15.23
C ARG A 91 -2.58 21.10 -15.40
N LEU A 92 -2.15 20.03 -14.74
CA LEU A 92 -2.90 18.80 -14.65
C LEU A 92 -4.26 19.03 -14.00
N MET A 93 -4.26 19.66 -12.81
CA MET A 93 -5.48 19.95 -12.08
C MET A 93 -6.35 20.99 -12.80
N GLY A 94 -5.75 21.99 -13.48
CA GLY A 94 -6.49 22.94 -14.28
C GLY A 94 -7.19 22.32 -15.49
N ARG A 95 -6.60 21.25 -16.09
CA ARG A 95 -7.16 20.61 -17.29
C ARG A 95 -8.08 19.43 -16.95
N TYR A 96 -7.69 18.58 -16.00
CA TYR A 96 -8.38 17.33 -15.65
C TYR A 96 -8.91 17.31 -14.22
N GLY A 97 -8.87 18.45 -13.51
CA GLY A 97 -9.34 18.51 -12.11
C GLY A 97 -10.81 18.15 -11.93
N ALA A 98 -11.66 18.37 -12.94
CA ALA A 98 -13.05 17.92 -12.89
C ALA A 98 -13.18 16.39 -12.89
N ALA A 99 -12.23 15.68 -13.52
CA ALA A 99 -12.18 14.21 -13.52
C ALA A 99 -11.48 13.66 -12.28
N LEU A 100 -10.28 14.16 -11.95
CA LEU A 100 -9.47 13.70 -10.80
C LEU A 100 -10.08 14.11 -9.46
N GLY A 101 -10.62 15.32 -9.37
CA GLY A 101 -11.18 15.88 -8.14
C GLY A 101 -12.37 15.11 -7.57
N LEU A 102 -13.07 14.35 -8.40
CA LEU A 102 -14.16 13.48 -7.94
C LEU A 102 -13.63 12.36 -7.02
N GLY A 103 -12.55 11.69 -7.40
CA GLY A 103 -11.90 10.69 -6.57
C GLY A 103 -11.41 11.28 -5.25
N PHE A 104 -10.73 12.43 -5.28
CA PHE A 104 -10.26 13.13 -4.07
C PHE A 104 -11.42 13.59 -3.16
N ALA A 105 -12.56 13.99 -3.72
CA ALA A 105 -13.73 14.36 -2.92
C ALA A 105 -14.34 13.14 -2.19
N ILE A 106 -14.42 11.98 -2.86
CA ILE A 106 -14.90 10.74 -2.24
C ILE A 106 -13.90 10.24 -1.19
N GLU A 107 -12.59 10.36 -1.47
CA GLU A 107 -11.53 10.05 -0.50
C GLU A 107 -11.67 10.88 0.76
N GLY A 108 -11.84 12.22 0.63
CA GLY A 108 -12.04 13.11 1.76
C GLY A 108 -13.27 12.73 2.61
N LEU A 109 -14.38 12.32 1.98
CA LEU A 109 -15.54 11.78 2.67
C LEU A 109 -15.23 10.47 3.39
N ALA A 110 -14.52 9.55 2.75
CA ALA A 110 -14.11 8.28 3.32
C ALA A 110 -13.22 8.47 4.56
N PHE A 111 -12.23 9.35 4.49
CA PHE A 111 -11.40 9.75 5.63
C PHE A 111 -12.21 10.30 6.80
N PHE A 112 -13.17 11.18 6.52
CA PHE A 112 -14.01 11.74 7.55
C PHE A 112 -14.85 10.66 8.24
N LEU A 113 -15.47 9.76 7.49
CA LEU A 113 -16.21 8.62 8.02
C LEU A 113 -15.29 7.68 8.83
N GLU A 114 -14.11 7.38 8.34
CA GLU A 114 -13.15 6.52 9.02
C GLU A 114 -12.71 7.13 10.36
N ALA A 115 -12.43 8.44 10.41
CA ALA A 115 -12.10 9.16 11.64
C ALA A 115 -13.21 9.03 12.70
N ILE A 116 -14.48 9.20 12.28
CA ILE A 116 -15.64 9.06 13.17
C ILE A 116 -15.74 7.62 13.70
N PHE A 117 -15.63 6.62 12.81
CA PHE A 117 -15.74 5.21 13.20
C PHE A 117 -14.59 4.74 14.09
N ILE A 118 -13.36 5.21 13.83
CA ILE A 118 -12.21 4.98 14.72
C ILE A 118 -12.48 5.57 16.11
N GLY A 119 -13.00 6.79 16.17
CA GLY A 119 -13.39 7.44 17.44
C GLY A 119 -14.44 6.62 18.19
N ILE A 120 -15.52 6.21 17.52
CA ILE A 120 -16.58 5.38 18.10
C ILE A 120 -16.00 4.04 18.60
N TYR A 121 -15.13 3.40 17.82
CA TYR A 121 -14.53 2.12 18.17
C TYR A 121 -13.59 2.23 19.36
N LEU A 122 -12.74 3.27 19.42
CA LEU A 122 -11.83 3.49 20.55
C LEU A 122 -12.55 3.79 21.87
N TYR A 123 -13.53 4.69 21.83
CA TYR A 123 -14.30 5.05 23.03
C TYR A 123 -15.34 3.99 23.41
N GLY A 124 -15.73 3.15 22.46
CA GLY A 124 -16.70 2.09 22.64
C GLY A 124 -16.28 0.98 23.61
N TRP A 125 -14.98 0.72 23.75
CA TRP A 125 -14.44 -0.32 24.65
C TRP A 125 -14.95 -0.25 26.08
N THR A 126 -15.22 0.95 26.60
CA THR A 126 -15.67 1.16 27.97
C THR A 126 -17.13 1.57 28.10
N ARG A 127 -17.82 1.84 26.98
CA ARG A 127 -19.17 2.41 26.98
C ARG A 127 -20.22 1.53 26.32
N LEU A 128 -19.81 0.65 25.40
CA LEU A 128 -20.71 -0.16 24.60
C LEU A 128 -20.72 -1.62 25.06
N ARG A 129 -21.88 -2.27 24.85
CA ARG A 129 -21.94 -3.73 24.97
C ARG A 129 -21.05 -4.41 23.93
N PRO A 130 -20.40 -5.55 24.24
CA PRO A 130 -19.43 -6.17 23.34
C PRO A 130 -19.93 -6.41 21.90
N LYS A 131 -21.13 -6.96 21.75
CA LYS A 131 -21.72 -7.20 20.42
C LYS A 131 -22.03 -5.92 19.66
N THR A 132 -22.56 -4.88 20.33
CA THR A 132 -22.83 -3.57 19.71
C THR A 132 -21.54 -2.90 19.28
N HIS A 133 -20.50 -2.98 20.11
CA HIS A 133 -19.17 -2.45 19.80
C HIS A 133 -18.56 -3.14 18.55
N PHE A 134 -18.66 -4.45 18.48
CA PHE A 134 -18.20 -5.22 17.32
C PHE A 134 -18.96 -4.85 16.04
N LEU A 135 -20.31 -4.76 16.12
CA LEU A 135 -21.14 -4.39 14.97
C LEU A 135 -20.82 -2.98 14.44
N LEU A 136 -20.64 -2.02 15.35
CA LEU A 136 -20.22 -0.66 14.94
C LEU A 136 -18.80 -0.65 14.36
N GLY A 137 -17.90 -1.50 14.85
CA GLY A 137 -16.57 -1.67 14.30
C GLY A 137 -16.56 -2.19 12.85
N LEU A 138 -17.60 -2.96 12.42
CA LEU A 138 -17.69 -3.46 11.05
C LEU A 138 -17.81 -2.35 9.99
N SER A 139 -18.06 -1.09 10.38
CA SER A 139 -18.03 0.06 9.47
C SER A 139 -16.62 0.52 9.09
N LEU A 140 -15.60 0.16 9.88
CA LEU A 140 -14.20 0.58 9.64
C LEU A 140 -13.62 0.04 8.33
N PRO A 141 -13.61 -1.29 8.06
CA PRO A 141 -13.02 -1.81 6.82
C PRO A 141 -13.67 -1.25 5.55
N PRO A 142 -15.01 -1.12 5.43
CA PRO A 142 -15.61 -0.49 4.26
C PRO A 142 -15.20 0.97 4.06
N ALA A 143 -14.99 1.75 5.13
CA ALA A 143 -14.54 3.13 5.01
C ALA A 143 -13.12 3.21 4.43
N GLY A 144 -12.17 2.42 4.94
CA GLY A 144 -10.81 2.34 4.38
C GLY A 144 -10.78 1.80 2.94
N VAL A 145 -11.63 0.81 2.62
CA VAL A 145 -11.78 0.29 1.26
C VAL A 145 -12.34 1.35 0.31
N LEU A 146 -13.30 2.17 0.75
CA LEU A 146 -13.84 3.29 -0.04
C LEU A 146 -12.79 4.35 -0.33
N GLY A 147 -11.95 4.72 0.65
CA GLY A 147 -10.81 5.61 0.45
C GLY A 147 -9.82 5.05 -0.58
N THR A 148 -9.44 3.78 -0.42
CA THR A 148 -8.57 3.08 -1.39
C THR A 148 -9.16 3.07 -2.79
N PHE A 149 -10.45 2.74 -2.93
CA PHE A 149 -11.14 2.74 -4.22
C PHE A 149 -11.09 4.11 -4.89
N SER A 150 -11.37 5.18 -4.16
CA SER A 150 -11.46 6.53 -4.73
C SER A 150 -10.11 7.07 -5.23
N VAL A 151 -9.03 6.81 -4.48
CA VAL A 151 -7.66 7.18 -4.91
C VAL A 151 -7.24 6.36 -6.13
N LEU A 152 -7.49 5.04 -6.11
CA LEU A 152 -7.16 4.19 -7.25
C LEU A 152 -8.03 4.48 -8.48
N ALA A 153 -9.25 4.97 -8.33
CA ALA A 153 -10.04 5.47 -9.46
C ALA A 153 -9.38 6.69 -10.11
N SER A 154 -8.83 7.62 -9.32
CA SER A 154 -8.07 8.76 -9.85
C SER A 154 -6.76 8.30 -10.53
N ASN A 155 -6.03 7.36 -9.93
CA ASN A 155 -4.83 6.78 -10.56
C ASN A 155 -5.16 6.05 -11.86
N SER A 156 -6.18 5.20 -11.84
CA SER A 156 -6.69 4.45 -13.00
C SER A 156 -7.09 5.38 -14.16
N PHE A 157 -7.71 6.54 -13.87
CA PHE A 157 -7.94 7.56 -14.89
C PHE A 157 -6.63 8.05 -15.51
N MET A 158 -5.58 8.25 -14.75
CA MET A 158 -4.28 8.64 -15.30
C MET A 158 -3.61 7.53 -16.11
N GLN A 159 -3.88 6.26 -15.79
CA GLN A 159 -3.34 5.09 -16.50
C GLN A 159 -4.09 4.79 -17.79
N THR A 160 -5.41 4.74 -17.74
CA THR A 160 -6.31 4.44 -18.87
C THR A 160 -7.45 5.46 -18.94
N PRO A 161 -7.18 6.69 -19.41
CA PRO A 161 -8.17 7.77 -19.42
C PRO A 161 -9.46 7.36 -20.12
N GLY A 162 -10.59 7.56 -19.45
CA GLY A 162 -11.95 7.28 -19.94
C GLY A 162 -12.97 8.24 -19.35
N GLY A 163 -14.20 8.22 -19.87
CA GLY A 163 -15.29 9.04 -19.33
C GLY A 163 -15.16 10.54 -19.57
N ILE A 164 -14.32 10.98 -20.50
CA ILE A 164 -14.13 12.39 -20.87
C ILE A 164 -14.35 12.65 -22.35
N THR A 165 -14.83 13.85 -22.66
CA THR A 165 -14.91 14.35 -24.04
C THR A 165 -13.98 15.55 -24.17
N LEU A 166 -13.10 15.53 -25.15
CA LEU A 166 -12.15 16.62 -25.43
C LEU A 166 -12.55 17.37 -26.72
N SER A 167 -12.29 18.69 -26.74
CA SER A 167 -12.39 19.49 -27.96
C SER A 167 -11.24 19.15 -28.92
N SER A 168 -11.31 19.68 -30.16
CA SER A 168 -10.23 19.58 -31.14
C SER A 168 -8.92 20.23 -30.64
N THR A 169 -9.00 21.17 -29.69
CA THR A 169 -7.86 21.79 -29.03
C THR A 169 -7.40 21.07 -27.75
N GLY A 170 -8.03 19.92 -27.45
CA GLY A 170 -7.72 19.12 -26.27
C GLY A 170 -8.27 19.67 -24.96
N GLN A 171 -9.18 20.62 -24.97
CA GLN A 171 -9.87 21.12 -23.76
C GLN A 171 -10.95 20.13 -23.32
N LEU A 172 -11.10 19.94 -22.01
CA LEU A 172 -12.14 19.12 -21.42
C LEU A 172 -13.52 19.78 -21.63
N LEU A 173 -14.40 19.12 -22.35
CA LEU A 173 -15.76 19.60 -22.64
C LEU A 173 -16.81 18.97 -21.70
N ASN A 174 -16.67 17.68 -21.43
CA ASN A 174 -17.63 16.93 -20.61
C ASN A 174 -16.93 15.83 -19.81
N VAL A 175 -17.50 15.50 -18.65
CA VAL A 175 -17.06 14.42 -17.77
C VAL A 175 -18.25 13.52 -17.46
N ASP A 176 -18.16 12.27 -17.87
CA ASP A 176 -19.07 11.21 -17.42
C ASP A 176 -18.51 10.67 -16.09
N VAL A 177 -19.24 10.91 -15.00
CA VAL A 177 -18.87 10.56 -13.62
C VAL A 177 -18.54 9.06 -13.49
N LEU A 178 -19.39 8.19 -14.04
CA LEU A 178 -19.16 6.75 -13.94
C LEU A 178 -18.00 6.31 -14.84
N GLY A 179 -17.92 6.87 -16.05
CA GLY A 179 -16.83 6.58 -16.98
C GLY A 179 -15.45 6.97 -16.46
N VAL A 180 -15.35 8.03 -15.64
CA VAL A 180 -14.09 8.46 -15.00
C VAL A 180 -13.77 7.58 -13.79
N LEU A 181 -14.77 7.24 -12.97
CA LEU A 181 -14.55 6.41 -11.77
C LEU A 181 -14.24 4.94 -12.14
N PHE A 182 -14.88 4.42 -13.21
CA PHE A 182 -14.74 3.01 -13.60
C PHE A 182 -13.99 2.87 -14.92
N THR A 183 -12.77 3.42 -14.97
CA THR A 183 -11.91 3.26 -16.14
C THR A 183 -11.41 1.80 -16.25
N ARG A 184 -10.84 1.47 -17.41
CA ARG A 184 -10.49 0.09 -17.77
C ARG A 184 -9.50 -0.56 -16.79
N SER A 185 -8.53 0.19 -16.29
CA SER A 185 -7.50 -0.34 -15.38
C SER A 185 -7.94 -0.46 -13.93
N LEU A 186 -9.03 0.21 -13.51
CA LEU A 186 -9.43 0.24 -12.11
C LEU A 186 -9.59 -1.16 -11.50
N GLY A 187 -10.20 -2.09 -12.23
CA GLY A 187 -10.51 -3.41 -11.70
C GLY A 187 -9.24 -4.15 -11.23
N TYR A 188 -8.23 -4.21 -12.07
CA TYR A 188 -7.00 -4.91 -11.72
C TYR A 188 -6.10 -4.09 -10.78
N GLU A 189 -6.04 -2.76 -10.90
CA GLU A 189 -5.29 -1.89 -9.98
C GLU A 189 -5.85 -1.99 -8.56
N PHE A 190 -7.17 -1.89 -8.41
CA PHE A 190 -7.84 -1.91 -7.11
C PHE A 190 -7.64 -3.24 -6.39
N TRP A 191 -7.93 -4.37 -7.04
CA TRP A 191 -7.79 -5.68 -6.39
C TRP A 191 -6.34 -6.04 -6.11
N HIS A 192 -5.42 -5.70 -7.04
CA HIS A 192 -4.00 -5.93 -6.85
C HIS A 192 -3.47 -5.19 -5.61
N PHE A 193 -3.78 -3.89 -5.50
CA PHE A 193 -3.34 -3.09 -4.37
C PHE A 193 -4.04 -3.48 -3.06
N LEU A 194 -5.35 -3.70 -3.07
CA LEU A 194 -6.09 -4.05 -1.86
C LEU A 194 -5.58 -5.36 -1.25
N ILE A 195 -5.38 -6.40 -2.06
CA ILE A 195 -4.85 -7.68 -1.60
C ILE A 195 -3.41 -7.51 -1.10
N ALA A 196 -2.57 -6.77 -1.83
CA ALA A 196 -1.21 -6.46 -1.41
C ALA A 196 -1.16 -5.74 -0.06
N ALA A 197 -2.07 -4.77 0.18
CA ALA A 197 -2.18 -4.06 1.45
C ALA A 197 -2.50 -5.00 2.63
N TYR A 198 -3.45 -5.92 2.44
CA TYR A 198 -3.75 -6.93 3.47
C TYR A 198 -2.60 -7.89 3.71
N ILE A 199 -1.88 -8.32 2.67
CA ILE A 199 -0.69 -9.17 2.79
C ILE A 199 0.41 -8.42 3.55
N ALA A 200 0.72 -7.19 3.16
CA ALA A 200 1.77 -6.40 3.78
C ALA A 200 1.48 -6.11 5.25
N ALA A 201 0.29 -5.61 5.57
CA ALA A 201 -0.12 -5.37 6.94
C ALA A 201 -0.08 -6.65 7.78
N GLY A 202 -0.55 -7.78 7.23
CA GLY A 202 -0.53 -9.08 7.90
C GLY A 202 0.90 -9.55 8.21
N PHE A 203 1.81 -9.46 7.24
CA PHE A 203 3.21 -9.84 7.46
C PHE A 203 3.95 -8.86 8.39
N VAL A 204 3.66 -7.55 8.32
CA VAL A 204 4.25 -6.56 9.23
C VAL A 204 3.83 -6.85 10.68
N VAL A 205 2.53 -7.01 10.93
CA VAL A 205 2.06 -7.33 12.28
C VAL A 205 2.65 -8.66 12.75
N ALA A 206 2.63 -9.70 11.90
CA ALA A 206 3.20 -11.00 12.25
C ALA A 206 4.72 -10.94 12.48
N SER A 207 5.47 -10.11 11.76
CA SER A 207 6.93 -9.99 11.89
C SER A 207 7.35 -9.54 13.28
N ILE A 208 6.59 -8.64 13.90
CA ILE A 208 6.82 -8.17 15.28
C ILE A 208 6.75 -9.34 16.27
N TYR A 209 5.76 -10.21 16.08
CA TYR A 209 5.57 -11.39 16.95
C TYR A 209 6.50 -12.55 16.59
N ALA A 210 6.97 -12.63 15.34
CA ALA A 210 8.05 -13.53 14.94
C ALA A 210 9.36 -13.19 15.67
N VAL A 211 9.71 -11.90 15.74
CA VAL A 211 10.87 -11.43 16.55
C VAL A 211 10.66 -11.75 18.03
N SER A 212 9.46 -11.55 18.56
CA SER A 212 9.14 -11.90 19.96
C SER A 212 9.33 -13.40 20.22
N TRP A 213 8.91 -14.25 19.29
CA TRP A 213 9.08 -15.70 19.36
C TRP A 213 10.57 -16.10 19.36
N LEU A 214 11.39 -15.49 18.51
CA LEU A 214 12.84 -15.70 18.45
C LEU A 214 13.55 -15.31 19.76
N ARG A 215 13.01 -14.31 20.48
CA ARG A 215 13.44 -13.87 21.81
C ARG A 215 12.90 -14.74 22.96
N GLY A 216 12.26 -15.87 22.66
CA GLY A 216 11.77 -16.83 23.64
C GLY A 216 10.35 -16.59 24.16
N ARG A 217 9.65 -15.54 23.72
CA ARG A 217 8.26 -15.27 24.12
C ARG A 217 7.30 -16.12 23.28
N ARG A 218 6.71 -17.14 23.90
CA ARG A 218 5.88 -18.14 23.21
C ARG A 218 4.53 -18.39 23.88
N ASP A 219 4.09 -17.42 24.69
CA ASP A 219 2.79 -17.45 25.34
C ASP A 219 1.63 -17.38 24.34
N ARG A 220 0.39 -17.54 24.83
CA ARG A 220 -0.80 -17.54 24.01
C ARG A 220 -1.01 -16.22 23.28
N TYR A 221 -0.69 -15.07 23.91
CA TYR A 221 -0.81 -13.75 23.30
C TYR A 221 0.07 -13.66 22.05
N GLN A 222 1.36 -14.00 22.18
CA GLN A 222 2.32 -13.95 21.07
C GLN A 222 1.93 -14.89 19.91
N ARG A 223 1.48 -16.10 20.24
CA ARG A 223 1.05 -17.08 19.24
C ARG A 223 -0.20 -16.64 18.48
N LEU A 224 -1.20 -16.10 19.16
CA LEU A 224 -2.44 -15.67 18.55
C LEU A 224 -2.22 -14.41 17.69
N ALA A 225 -1.45 -13.44 18.20
CA ALA A 225 -1.11 -12.20 17.52
C ALA A 225 -0.17 -12.42 16.30
N PHE A 226 0.58 -13.51 16.27
CA PHE A 226 1.31 -13.96 15.09
C PHE A 226 0.40 -14.68 14.10
N ALA A 227 -0.35 -15.68 14.58
CA ALA A 227 -1.03 -16.65 13.72
C ALA A 227 -2.14 -16.02 12.87
N VAL A 228 -2.96 -15.13 13.45
CA VAL A 228 -4.12 -14.57 12.74
C VAL A 228 -3.69 -13.70 11.55
N PRO A 229 -2.86 -12.66 11.71
CA PRO A 229 -2.45 -11.84 10.57
C PRO A 229 -1.58 -12.61 9.57
N PHE A 230 -0.70 -13.50 10.04
CA PHE A 230 0.10 -14.34 9.16
C PHE A 230 -0.75 -15.28 8.32
N THR A 231 -1.78 -15.90 8.90
CA THR A 231 -2.66 -16.82 8.17
C THR A 231 -3.46 -16.07 7.10
N VAL A 232 -3.98 -14.89 7.41
CA VAL A 232 -4.71 -14.07 6.43
C VAL A 232 -3.79 -13.67 5.28
N ALA A 233 -2.59 -13.16 5.57
CA ALA A 233 -1.61 -12.80 4.56
C ALA A 233 -1.23 -14.00 3.69
N ALA A 234 -0.95 -15.15 4.30
CA ALA A 234 -0.62 -16.39 3.61
C ALA A 234 -1.74 -16.90 2.70
N LEU A 235 -3.01 -16.79 3.13
CA LEU A 235 -4.16 -17.17 2.31
C LEU A 235 -4.37 -16.26 1.11
N LEU A 236 -4.05 -14.97 1.24
CA LEU A 236 -4.19 -13.98 0.17
C LEU A 236 -3.03 -14.02 -0.84
N THR A 237 -1.87 -14.55 -0.46
CA THR A 237 -0.68 -14.58 -1.32
C THR A 237 -0.91 -15.27 -2.69
N PRO A 238 -1.55 -16.46 -2.81
CA PRO A 238 -1.81 -17.05 -4.12
C PRO A 238 -2.80 -16.23 -4.96
N LEU A 239 -3.78 -15.57 -4.31
CA LEU A 239 -4.71 -14.69 -5.00
C LEU A 239 -3.99 -13.47 -5.57
N GLN A 240 -3.00 -12.93 -4.84
CA GLN A 240 -2.15 -11.82 -5.31
C GLN A 240 -1.39 -12.18 -6.59
N LEU A 241 -0.87 -13.41 -6.69
CA LEU A 241 -0.20 -13.87 -7.92
C LEU A 241 -1.16 -13.90 -9.11
N VAL A 242 -2.38 -14.43 -8.91
CA VAL A 242 -3.38 -14.48 -9.99
C VAL A 242 -3.77 -13.08 -10.45
N VAL A 243 -4.05 -12.17 -9.51
CA VAL A 243 -4.42 -10.79 -9.86
C VAL A 243 -3.24 -10.05 -10.48
N GLY A 244 -2.00 -10.32 -10.02
CA GLY A 244 -0.78 -9.75 -10.61
C GLY A 244 -0.57 -10.19 -12.06
N ASP A 245 -0.73 -11.48 -12.36
CA ASP A 245 -0.65 -12.02 -13.73
C ASP A 245 -1.73 -11.39 -14.64
N LEU A 246 -2.97 -11.30 -14.17
CA LEU A 246 -4.05 -10.64 -14.91
C LEU A 246 -3.74 -9.15 -15.18
N SER A 247 -3.15 -8.46 -14.22
CA SER A 247 -2.74 -7.05 -14.35
C SER A 247 -1.63 -6.89 -15.39
N ALA A 248 -0.61 -7.76 -15.37
CA ALA A 248 0.48 -7.73 -16.35
C ALA A 248 -0.03 -8.00 -17.77
N ARG A 249 -0.90 -8.99 -17.95
CA ARG A 249 -1.54 -9.27 -19.26
C ARG A 249 -2.39 -8.10 -19.76
N ALA A 250 -3.11 -7.40 -18.89
CA ALA A 250 -3.89 -6.23 -19.29
C ALA A 250 -3.00 -5.11 -19.83
N LEU A 251 -1.79 -4.92 -19.28
CA LEU A 251 -0.83 -3.91 -19.73
C LEU A 251 -0.34 -4.13 -21.16
N VAL A 252 -0.32 -5.36 -21.67
CA VAL A 252 0.02 -5.66 -23.08
C VAL A 252 -0.85 -4.85 -24.05
N VAL A 253 -2.12 -4.65 -23.69
CA VAL A 253 -3.10 -3.91 -24.49
C VAL A 253 -3.24 -2.47 -24.04
N ASP A 254 -3.31 -2.24 -22.71
CA ASP A 254 -3.62 -0.92 -22.15
C ASP A 254 -2.43 0.03 -22.20
N GLN A 255 -1.22 -0.48 -21.95
CA GLN A 255 0.03 0.32 -21.93
C GLN A 255 1.21 -0.51 -22.47
N PRO A 256 1.24 -0.82 -23.78
CA PRO A 256 2.24 -1.71 -24.37
C PRO A 256 3.70 -1.24 -24.17
N ALA A 257 3.94 0.08 -24.15
CA ALA A 257 5.28 0.62 -23.88
C ALA A 257 5.73 0.39 -22.41
N LYS A 258 4.80 0.47 -21.44
CA LYS A 258 5.05 0.12 -20.05
C LYS A 258 5.37 -1.39 -19.91
N PHE A 259 4.56 -2.23 -20.53
CA PHE A 259 4.82 -3.67 -20.54
C PHE A 259 6.19 -3.98 -21.14
N ALA A 260 6.53 -3.38 -22.28
CA ALA A 260 7.83 -3.54 -22.91
C ALA A 260 9.00 -3.04 -22.03
N ALA A 261 8.77 -2.02 -21.17
CA ALA A 261 9.75 -1.55 -20.21
C ALA A 261 9.89 -2.52 -19.02
N MET A 262 8.77 -3.11 -18.54
CA MET A 262 8.79 -4.13 -17.49
C MET A 262 9.60 -5.36 -17.90
N GLU A 263 9.42 -5.81 -19.15
CA GLU A 263 10.06 -7.02 -19.70
C GLU A 263 11.37 -6.71 -20.47
N ILE A 264 11.82 -5.45 -20.46
CA ILE A 264 12.97 -4.95 -21.24
C ILE A 264 13.02 -5.48 -22.70
N THR A 265 11.83 -5.59 -23.31
CA THR A 265 11.65 -6.07 -24.67
C THR A 265 11.91 -4.93 -25.65
N TRP A 266 13.00 -5.05 -26.46
CA TRP A 266 13.39 -3.98 -27.40
C TRP A 266 12.49 -3.91 -28.64
N LYS A 267 12.30 -5.06 -29.30
CA LYS A 267 11.48 -5.18 -30.52
C LYS A 267 10.33 -6.10 -30.27
N THR A 268 9.16 -5.77 -30.85
CA THR A 268 7.98 -6.65 -30.85
C THR A 268 8.32 -8.00 -31.47
N ARG A 269 8.07 -9.09 -30.75
CA ARG A 269 8.38 -10.46 -31.21
C ARG A 269 7.57 -11.52 -30.46
N SER A 270 7.43 -12.67 -31.06
CA SER A 270 7.04 -13.92 -30.41
C SER A 270 8.30 -14.61 -29.84
N HIS A 271 8.11 -15.67 -29.06
CA HIS A 271 9.20 -16.38 -28.37
C HIS A 271 10.07 -15.43 -27.53
N ASN A 272 9.46 -14.39 -26.93
CA ASN A 272 10.18 -13.43 -26.10
C ASN A 272 10.67 -14.12 -24.83
N PRO A 273 11.96 -14.02 -24.49
CA PRO A 273 12.46 -14.53 -23.23
C PRO A 273 12.00 -13.62 -22.10
N GLU A 274 11.75 -14.20 -20.95
CA GLU A 274 11.69 -13.51 -19.67
C GLU A 274 13.13 -13.27 -19.19
N TYR A 275 13.41 -12.05 -18.75
CA TYR A 275 14.69 -11.73 -18.12
C TYR A 275 14.52 -11.59 -16.61
N ILE A 276 15.35 -12.28 -15.85
CA ILE A 276 15.47 -12.05 -14.41
C ILE A 276 16.71 -11.18 -14.19
N GLY A 277 16.48 -9.97 -13.70
CA GLY A 277 17.52 -8.94 -13.65
C GLY A 277 18.00 -8.52 -15.04
N GLY A 278 19.02 -7.70 -15.06
CA GLY A 278 19.60 -7.21 -16.29
C GLY A 278 19.26 -5.76 -16.57
N LEU A 279 19.96 -5.22 -17.55
CA LEU A 279 19.85 -3.84 -17.99
C LEU A 279 19.86 -3.80 -19.52
N ILE A 280 18.86 -3.17 -20.11
CA ILE A 280 18.84 -2.93 -21.55
C ILE A 280 19.64 -1.68 -21.89
N ASN A 281 20.37 -1.71 -23.00
CA ASN A 281 21.09 -0.56 -23.54
C ASN A 281 20.35 0.06 -24.73
N GLY A 282 20.86 1.20 -25.23
CA GLY A 282 20.26 1.91 -26.37
C GLY A 282 20.29 1.13 -27.71
N ALA A 283 21.04 0.04 -27.81
CA ALA A 283 21.05 -0.87 -28.94
C ALA A 283 20.06 -2.05 -28.78
N GLY A 284 19.36 -2.13 -27.64
CA GLY A 284 18.43 -3.19 -27.35
C GLY A 284 19.05 -4.49 -26.89
N GLN A 285 20.29 -4.44 -26.42
CA GLN A 285 20.98 -5.59 -25.83
C GLN A 285 20.76 -5.59 -24.31
N VAL A 286 20.43 -6.77 -23.76
CA VAL A 286 20.29 -6.97 -22.32
C VAL A 286 21.62 -7.51 -21.77
N ASN A 287 22.16 -6.82 -20.76
CA ASN A 287 23.39 -7.18 -20.07
C ASN A 287 23.06 -7.61 -18.63
N PHE A 288 23.80 -8.59 -18.11
CA PHE A 288 23.70 -9.09 -16.73
C PHE A 288 22.37 -9.76 -16.37
N GLY A 289 21.47 -10.00 -17.33
CA GLY A 289 20.19 -10.69 -17.11
C GLY A 289 20.29 -12.20 -17.34
N ILE A 290 19.46 -12.97 -16.63
CA ILE A 290 19.26 -14.40 -16.87
C ILE A 290 18.03 -14.55 -17.77
N ALA A 291 18.22 -15.01 -19.01
CA ALA A 291 17.13 -15.20 -19.95
C ALA A 291 16.49 -16.58 -19.79
N ILE A 292 15.16 -16.62 -19.65
CA ILE A 292 14.35 -17.84 -19.72
C ILE A 292 13.65 -17.84 -21.09
N PRO A 293 14.06 -18.69 -22.03
CA PRO A 293 13.56 -18.64 -23.41
C PRO A 293 12.04 -18.79 -23.50
N SER A 294 11.39 -17.94 -24.28
CA SER A 294 9.95 -17.94 -24.61
C SER A 294 9.01 -17.76 -23.40
N PHE A 295 9.54 -17.57 -22.19
CA PHE A 295 8.72 -17.60 -20.98
C PHE A 295 7.79 -16.37 -20.87
N ASP A 296 8.27 -15.16 -21.22
CA ASP A 296 7.40 -13.97 -21.29
C ASP A 296 6.25 -14.16 -22.29
N SER A 297 6.48 -14.69 -23.50
CA SER A 297 5.42 -15.01 -24.44
C SER A 297 4.41 -16.01 -23.87
N ILE A 298 4.86 -17.00 -23.10
CA ILE A 298 3.98 -17.97 -22.42
C ILE A 298 3.16 -17.27 -21.32
N LEU A 299 3.75 -16.37 -20.56
CA LEU A 299 3.03 -15.60 -19.54
C LEU A 299 1.94 -14.72 -20.16
N ILE A 300 2.20 -14.07 -21.30
CA ILE A 300 1.23 -13.22 -22.00
C ILE A 300 -0.01 -14.01 -22.46
N GLY A 301 0.17 -15.13 -23.14
CA GLY A 301 -0.92 -15.80 -23.86
C GLY A 301 -0.98 -17.31 -23.69
N LEU A 302 -0.27 -17.90 -22.72
CA LEU A 302 -0.14 -19.35 -22.48
C LEU A 302 0.38 -20.12 -23.73
N ASN A 303 1.06 -19.41 -24.62
CA ASN A 303 1.61 -19.94 -25.87
C ASN A 303 2.94 -19.23 -26.18
N PRO A 304 4.02 -19.97 -26.53
CA PRO A 304 5.29 -19.36 -26.91
C PRO A 304 5.22 -18.47 -28.16
N ASP A 305 4.18 -18.63 -29.02
CA ASP A 305 3.93 -17.80 -30.19
C ASP A 305 3.24 -16.47 -29.88
N SER A 306 2.84 -16.25 -28.61
CA SER A 306 2.24 -14.97 -28.19
C SER A 306 3.22 -13.83 -28.39
N VAL A 307 2.73 -12.72 -28.93
CA VAL A 307 3.57 -11.58 -29.32
C VAL A 307 3.72 -10.62 -28.15
N ALA A 308 4.94 -10.41 -27.69
CA ALA A 308 5.30 -9.39 -26.73
C ALA A 308 5.54 -8.05 -27.43
N PRO A 309 4.91 -6.94 -26.99
CA PRO A 309 5.19 -5.61 -27.51
C PRO A 309 6.62 -5.18 -27.15
N GLY A 310 7.27 -4.47 -28.10
CA GLY A 310 8.62 -3.95 -27.87
C GLY A 310 8.63 -2.44 -27.66
N LEU A 311 9.64 -1.92 -26.97
CA LEU A 311 9.82 -0.48 -26.72
C LEU A 311 9.86 0.34 -28.02
N THR A 312 10.45 -0.24 -29.10
CA THR A 312 10.55 0.43 -30.39
C THR A 312 9.25 0.48 -31.18
N ALA A 313 8.18 -0.14 -30.72
CA ALA A 313 6.86 -0.01 -31.32
C ALA A 313 6.26 1.39 -31.10
N ALA A 314 6.63 2.06 -30.02
CA ALA A 314 6.26 3.44 -29.77
C ALA A 314 7.39 4.40 -30.17
N ALA A 315 7.02 5.64 -30.55
CA ALA A 315 7.99 6.70 -30.81
C ALA A 315 8.87 6.99 -29.58
N ALA A 316 10.11 7.43 -29.81
CA ALA A 316 11.09 7.60 -28.72
C ALA A 316 10.67 8.61 -27.66
N ASP A 317 9.88 9.61 -28.04
CA ASP A 317 9.33 10.65 -27.19
C ASP A 317 7.98 10.26 -26.52
N ALA A 318 7.41 9.10 -26.88
CA ALA A 318 6.14 8.59 -26.35
C ALA A 318 6.30 7.34 -25.48
N ARG A 319 7.52 6.91 -25.19
CA ARG A 319 7.85 5.72 -24.40
C ARG A 319 8.82 6.05 -23.27
N PRO A 320 8.95 5.20 -22.25
CA PRO A 320 10.00 5.35 -21.25
C PRO A 320 11.39 5.42 -21.87
N SER A 321 12.24 6.28 -21.33
CA SER A 321 13.67 6.31 -21.66
C SER A 321 14.34 4.98 -21.24
N ILE A 322 15.56 4.74 -21.72
CA ILE A 322 16.32 3.54 -21.34
C ILE A 322 16.54 3.45 -19.82
N ALA A 323 16.79 4.58 -19.17
CA ALA A 323 16.94 4.62 -17.72
C ALA A 323 15.64 4.29 -17.00
N GLU A 324 14.52 4.87 -17.45
CA GLU A 324 13.20 4.58 -16.88
C GLU A 324 12.76 3.14 -17.15
N ALA A 325 13.05 2.56 -18.31
CA ALA A 325 12.80 1.16 -18.61
C ALA A 325 13.57 0.23 -17.66
N ASN A 326 14.86 0.49 -17.45
CA ASN A 326 15.68 -0.29 -16.51
C ASN A 326 15.19 -0.18 -15.07
N ILE A 327 14.79 1.00 -14.63
CA ILE A 327 14.21 1.19 -13.28
C ILE A 327 12.89 0.42 -13.16
N THR A 328 12.03 0.49 -14.17
CA THR A 328 10.74 -0.21 -14.21
C THR A 328 10.94 -1.72 -14.13
N HIS A 329 11.86 -2.28 -14.94
CA HIS A 329 12.18 -3.69 -14.95
C HIS A 329 12.72 -4.19 -13.60
N LEU A 330 13.75 -3.54 -13.06
CA LEU A 330 14.33 -3.96 -11.78
C LEU A 330 13.34 -3.84 -10.62
N ALA A 331 12.47 -2.83 -10.64
CA ALA A 331 11.41 -2.69 -9.67
C ALA A 331 10.36 -3.81 -9.81
N PHE A 332 9.98 -4.16 -11.03
CA PHE A 332 9.07 -5.26 -11.32
C PHE A 332 9.65 -6.59 -10.85
N ASP A 333 10.89 -6.92 -11.21
CA ASP A 333 11.60 -8.11 -10.75
C ASP A 333 11.66 -8.22 -9.23
N LEU A 334 11.96 -7.11 -8.54
CA LEU A 334 12.03 -7.09 -7.09
C LEU A 334 10.65 -7.35 -6.47
N MET A 335 9.59 -6.76 -7.02
CA MET A 335 8.22 -7.00 -6.58
C MET A 335 7.83 -8.47 -6.75
N VAL A 336 8.05 -9.05 -7.94
CA VAL A 336 7.72 -10.44 -8.25
C VAL A 336 8.57 -11.42 -7.43
N GLY A 337 9.86 -11.13 -7.28
CA GLY A 337 10.78 -11.95 -6.49
C GLY A 337 10.40 -12.02 -5.02
N LEU A 338 10.06 -10.88 -4.41
CA LEU A 338 9.59 -10.83 -3.01
C LEU A 338 8.21 -11.46 -2.84
N GLY A 339 7.31 -11.28 -3.81
CA GLY A 339 6.01 -11.96 -3.84
C GLY A 339 6.18 -13.48 -3.90
N SER A 340 7.07 -13.97 -4.77
CA SER A 340 7.41 -15.40 -4.89
C SER A 340 8.02 -15.97 -3.61
N ALA A 341 8.90 -15.21 -2.93
CA ALA A 341 9.42 -15.59 -1.62
C ALA A 341 8.29 -15.70 -0.57
N GLY A 342 7.28 -14.81 -0.65
CA GLY A 342 6.07 -14.89 0.16
C GLY A 342 5.29 -16.19 -0.06
N VAL A 343 5.19 -16.66 -1.31
CA VAL A 343 4.57 -17.96 -1.66
C VAL A 343 5.33 -19.12 -1.02
N VAL A 344 6.65 -19.14 -1.12
CA VAL A 344 7.46 -20.18 -0.49
C VAL A 344 7.24 -20.21 1.03
N LEU A 345 7.19 -19.03 1.66
CA LEU A 345 6.93 -18.91 3.09
C LEU A 345 5.51 -19.38 3.45
N MET A 346 4.51 -19.06 2.64
CA MET A 346 3.14 -19.54 2.76
C MET A 346 3.05 -21.06 2.67
N VAL A 347 3.68 -21.67 1.66
CA VAL A 347 3.71 -23.13 1.48
C VAL A 347 4.34 -23.79 2.71
N TRP A 348 5.48 -23.29 3.18
CA TRP A 348 6.13 -23.79 4.41
C TRP A 348 5.18 -23.72 5.61
N TYR A 349 4.50 -22.59 5.79
CA TYR A 349 3.54 -22.41 6.88
C TYR A 349 2.42 -23.46 6.83
N PHE A 350 1.74 -23.61 5.68
CA PHE A 350 0.60 -24.51 5.56
C PHE A 350 0.99 -25.98 5.57
N VAL A 351 2.12 -26.38 5.01
CA VAL A 351 2.63 -27.76 5.10
C VAL A 351 2.81 -28.16 6.57
N VAL A 352 3.37 -27.27 7.39
CA VAL A 352 3.55 -27.56 8.81
C VAL A 352 2.22 -27.49 9.57
N LEU A 353 1.42 -26.46 9.31
CA LEU A 353 0.14 -26.24 10.01
C LEU A 353 -0.85 -27.40 9.77
N LEU A 354 -1.02 -27.81 8.52
CA LEU A 354 -1.97 -28.87 8.13
C LEU A 354 -1.43 -30.25 8.47
N GLY A 355 -0.12 -30.50 8.22
CA GLY A 355 0.50 -31.80 8.49
C GLY A 355 0.68 -32.10 9.97
N ARG A 356 1.03 -31.09 10.77
CA ARG A 356 1.32 -31.28 12.22
C ARG A 356 0.26 -30.67 13.14
N ARG A 357 -0.77 -30.03 12.60
CA ARG A 357 -1.85 -29.31 13.33
C ARG A 357 -1.31 -28.33 14.41
N ARG A 358 -0.16 -27.71 14.15
CA ARG A 358 0.50 -26.74 15.03
C ARG A 358 1.32 -25.73 14.22
N LEU A 359 1.54 -24.56 14.82
CA LEU A 359 2.42 -23.54 14.22
C LEU A 359 3.85 -24.09 14.04
N PRO A 360 4.58 -23.64 13.01
CA PRO A 360 5.99 -23.97 12.83
C PRO A 360 6.80 -23.70 14.11
N GLN A 361 7.78 -24.59 14.38
CA GLN A 361 8.68 -24.46 15.55
C GLN A 361 10.12 -24.13 15.13
N SER A 362 10.39 -24.03 13.82
CA SER A 362 11.71 -23.76 13.27
C SER A 362 12.12 -22.31 13.52
N ARG A 363 13.32 -22.09 14.03
CA ARG A 363 13.90 -20.75 14.15
C ARG A 363 14.11 -20.09 12.76
N TRP A 364 14.40 -20.89 11.73
CA TRP A 364 14.53 -20.39 10.36
C TRP A 364 13.22 -19.85 9.83
N PHE A 365 12.09 -20.55 10.08
CA PHE A 365 10.76 -20.05 9.72
C PHE A 365 10.49 -18.68 10.34
N TYR A 366 10.76 -18.50 11.64
CA TYR A 366 10.50 -17.22 12.29
C TYR A 366 11.51 -16.12 11.91
N ARG A 367 12.72 -16.48 11.50
CA ARG A 367 13.66 -15.51 10.89
C ARG A 367 13.15 -15.01 9.55
N THR A 368 12.71 -15.88 8.65
CA THR A 368 12.10 -15.48 7.39
C THR A 368 10.79 -14.71 7.60
N ALA A 369 9.93 -15.17 8.50
CA ALA A 369 8.70 -14.45 8.86
C ALA A 369 8.97 -13.06 9.46
N SER A 370 10.09 -12.86 10.19
CA SER A 370 10.46 -11.55 10.71
C SER A 370 10.93 -10.57 9.64
N LEU A 371 11.38 -11.05 8.49
CA LEU A 371 11.77 -10.24 7.33
C LEU A 371 10.62 -10.03 6.35
N ALA A 372 9.57 -10.87 6.40
CA ALA A 372 8.45 -10.81 5.47
C ALA A 372 7.70 -9.46 5.53
N GLY A 373 7.64 -8.83 6.71
CA GLY A 373 7.04 -7.51 6.87
C GLY A 373 7.77 -6.43 6.05
N ILE A 374 9.09 -6.38 6.16
CA ILE A 374 9.90 -5.43 5.37
C ILE A 374 9.84 -5.80 3.88
N GLY A 375 9.98 -7.09 3.55
CA GLY A 375 9.92 -7.56 2.17
C GLY A 375 8.62 -7.21 1.47
N SER A 376 7.47 -7.32 2.16
CA SER A 376 6.18 -6.96 1.58
C SER A 376 6.01 -5.45 1.33
N TYR A 377 6.57 -4.58 2.19
CA TYR A 377 6.60 -3.14 1.91
C TYR A 377 7.51 -2.79 0.74
N VAL A 378 8.70 -3.40 0.67
CA VAL A 378 9.59 -3.23 -0.49
C VAL A 378 8.91 -3.68 -1.78
N ALA A 379 8.13 -4.77 -1.74
CA ALA A 379 7.34 -5.22 -2.90
C ALA A 379 6.27 -4.21 -3.31
N ILE A 380 5.52 -3.61 -2.37
CA ILE A 380 4.52 -2.57 -2.67
C ILE A 380 5.18 -1.33 -3.28
N GLU A 381 6.27 -0.83 -2.70
CA GLU A 381 7.01 0.33 -3.24
C GLU A 381 7.54 0.03 -4.65
N SER A 382 8.08 -1.17 -4.86
CA SER A 382 8.54 -1.61 -6.18
C SER A 382 7.39 -1.64 -7.19
N GLY A 383 6.19 -2.08 -6.79
CA GLY A 383 4.99 -2.04 -7.64
C GLY A 383 4.60 -0.61 -8.02
N TRP A 384 4.65 0.33 -7.08
CA TRP A 384 4.40 1.75 -7.37
C TRP A 384 5.46 2.36 -8.29
N ILE A 385 6.75 2.05 -8.09
CA ILE A 385 7.82 2.45 -9.01
C ILE A 385 7.54 1.91 -10.42
N THR A 386 7.19 0.64 -10.56
CA THR A 386 6.83 0.02 -11.83
C THR A 386 5.67 0.75 -12.50
N THR A 387 4.63 1.10 -11.75
CA THR A 387 3.44 1.78 -12.26
C THR A 387 3.73 3.20 -12.71
N GLU A 388 4.43 4.00 -11.91
CA GLU A 388 4.62 5.43 -12.14
C GLU A 388 5.81 5.73 -13.07
N VAL A 389 6.91 4.99 -12.94
CA VAL A 389 8.07 5.16 -13.84
C VAL A 389 7.79 4.53 -15.20
N GLY A 390 7.12 3.39 -15.24
CA GLY A 390 6.74 2.73 -16.50
C GLY A 390 5.74 3.50 -17.35
N ARG A 391 4.99 4.45 -16.75
CA ARG A 391 4.07 5.33 -17.49
C ARG A 391 4.79 6.51 -18.18
N GLN A 392 6.02 6.82 -17.81
CA GLN A 392 6.73 7.94 -18.38
C GLN A 392 6.82 7.85 -19.91
N PRO A 393 6.74 9.00 -20.64
CA PRO A 393 6.73 10.39 -20.14
C PRO A 393 5.35 10.98 -19.79
N TRP A 394 4.32 10.14 -19.67
CA TRP A 394 2.94 10.60 -19.49
C TRP A 394 2.58 10.79 -18.01
N ILE A 395 1.89 11.88 -17.69
CA ILE A 395 1.18 12.05 -16.42
C ILE A 395 -0.27 11.57 -16.53
N VAL A 396 -0.92 11.82 -17.68
CA VAL A 396 -2.16 11.17 -18.11
C VAL A 396 -1.87 10.49 -19.44
N TYR A 397 -1.97 9.17 -19.47
CA TYR A 397 -1.50 8.36 -20.58
C TYR A 397 -2.07 8.81 -21.93
N ASN A 398 -1.20 9.05 -22.91
CA ASN A 398 -1.49 9.56 -24.25
C ASN A 398 -2.22 10.92 -24.31
N LEU A 399 -2.49 11.60 -23.18
CA LEU A 399 -3.21 12.88 -23.17
C LEU A 399 -2.38 14.05 -22.65
N MET A 400 -1.51 13.84 -21.67
CA MET A 400 -0.69 14.92 -21.10
C MET A 400 0.65 14.38 -20.63
N ARG A 401 1.73 15.06 -21.00
CA ARG A 401 3.08 14.72 -20.58
C ARG A 401 3.38 15.33 -19.21
N VAL A 402 4.35 14.77 -18.51
CA VAL A 402 4.77 15.26 -17.19
C VAL A 402 5.34 16.69 -17.26
N ASP A 403 6.14 16.98 -18.29
CA ASP A 403 6.74 18.30 -18.54
C ASP A 403 5.69 19.39 -18.86
N ASP A 404 4.56 19.02 -19.46
CA ASP A 404 3.44 19.92 -19.71
C ASP A 404 2.62 20.26 -18.45
N ALA A 405 2.68 19.39 -17.44
CA ALA A 405 1.86 19.45 -16.23
C ALA A 405 2.47 20.27 -15.10
N VAL A 406 3.81 20.39 -15.09
CA VAL A 406 4.59 20.92 -13.98
C VAL A 406 4.31 22.42 -13.73
N THR A 407 4.48 22.80 -12.46
CA THR A 407 4.39 24.20 -12.02
C THR A 407 5.37 25.12 -12.76
N THR A 408 5.01 26.40 -12.87
CA THR A 408 5.89 27.46 -13.39
C THR A 408 6.61 28.24 -12.28
N ALA A 409 6.51 27.77 -11.04
CA ALA A 409 7.29 28.34 -9.94
C ALA A 409 8.80 28.12 -10.19
N PRO A 410 9.67 29.00 -9.69
CA PRO A 410 11.11 28.78 -9.80
C PRO A 410 11.54 27.45 -9.15
N GLY A 411 12.47 26.72 -9.76
CA GLY A 411 12.96 25.46 -9.21
C GLY A 411 13.57 25.60 -7.82
N SER A 412 14.22 26.72 -7.52
CA SER A 412 14.73 27.03 -6.18
C SER A 412 13.65 27.09 -5.12
N PHE A 413 12.45 27.57 -5.45
CA PHE A 413 11.29 27.56 -4.55
C PHE A 413 10.82 26.13 -4.29
N VAL A 414 10.75 25.27 -5.31
CA VAL A 414 10.34 23.87 -5.17
C VAL A 414 11.37 23.08 -4.34
N TRP A 415 12.67 23.33 -4.53
CA TRP A 415 13.72 22.76 -3.68
C TRP A 415 13.60 23.18 -2.21
N ALA A 416 13.28 24.45 -1.95
CA ALA A 416 13.02 24.92 -0.59
C ALA A 416 11.78 24.25 0.03
N MET A 417 10.69 24.11 -0.74
CA MET A 417 9.50 23.36 -0.31
C MET A 417 9.85 21.91 0.04
N LEU A 418 10.63 21.22 -0.80
CA LEU A 418 11.07 19.85 -0.52
C LEU A 418 11.87 19.76 0.78
N ALA A 419 12.79 20.71 1.03
CA ALA A 419 13.57 20.73 2.27
C ALA A 419 12.67 20.88 3.52
N VAL A 420 11.68 21.77 3.47
CA VAL A 420 10.69 21.94 4.54
C VAL A 420 9.87 20.66 4.72
N LEU A 421 9.42 20.09 3.62
CA LEU A 421 8.65 18.84 3.61
C LEU A 421 9.42 17.69 4.26
N LEU A 422 10.67 17.48 3.88
CA LEU A 422 11.54 16.46 4.49
C LEU A 422 11.68 16.66 6.00
N ALA A 423 11.82 17.90 6.46
CA ALA A 423 11.87 18.21 7.90
C ALA A 423 10.54 17.85 8.61
N VAL A 424 9.40 18.21 8.00
CA VAL A 424 8.06 17.88 8.54
C VAL A 424 7.86 16.37 8.63
N TYR A 425 8.20 15.62 7.58
CA TYR A 425 8.06 14.16 7.57
C TYR A 425 9.01 13.49 8.57
N ALA A 426 10.23 14.00 8.73
CA ALA A 426 11.14 13.52 9.77
C ALA A 426 10.55 13.70 11.18
N VAL A 427 9.96 14.86 11.46
CA VAL A 427 9.28 15.13 12.75
C VAL A 427 8.10 14.17 12.94
N ILE A 428 7.25 13.99 11.92
CA ILE A 428 6.13 13.05 11.97
C ILE A 428 6.63 11.63 12.26
N ALA A 429 7.68 11.17 11.57
CA ALA A 429 8.28 9.85 11.79
C ALA A 429 8.81 9.68 13.23
N ILE A 430 9.50 10.69 13.76
CA ILE A 430 10.02 10.67 15.14
C ILE A 430 8.87 10.59 16.13
N ILE A 431 7.83 11.40 15.97
CA ILE A 431 6.65 11.39 16.84
C ILE A 431 5.98 10.01 16.77
N PHE A 432 5.73 9.50 15.56
CA PHE A 432 5.10 8.20 15.34
C PHE A 432 5.85 7.06 16.05
N VAL A 433 7.16 6.96 15.80
CA VAL A 433 8.00 5.93 16.42
C VAL A 433 8.03 6.10 17.95
N THR A 434 8.15 7.31 18.44
CA THR A 434 8.19 7.59 19.90
C THR A 434 6.88 7.19 20.58
N VAL A 435 5.74 7.50 19.95
CA VAL A 435 4.41 7.11 20.47
C VAL A 435 4.29 5.58 20.49
N LEU A 436 4.65 4.89 19.41
CA LEU A 436 4.59 3.42 19.35
C LEU A 436 5.50 2.76 20.38
N LEU A 437 6.73 3.24 20.57
CA LEU A 437 7.65 2.75 21.60
C LEU A 437 7.10 2.99 23.01
N GLY A 438 6.51 4.16 23.25
CA GLY A 438 5.83 4.49 24.50
C GLY A 438 4.67 3.53 24.81
N LEU A 439 3.83 3.22 23.82
CA LEU A 439 2.75 2.24 23.93
C LEU A 439 3.29 0.85 24.28
N VAL A 440 4.33 0.38 23.59
CA VAL A 440 4.95 -0.93 23.85
C VAL A 440 5.50 -1.00 25.27
N THR A 441 6.19 0.04 25.72
CA THR A 441 6.76 0.11 27.08
C THR A 441 5.65 0.08 28.13
N ARG A 442 4.60 0.89 27.95
CA ARG A 442 3.44 0.91 28.83
C ARG A 442 2.77 -0.46 28.95
N TRP A 443 2.53 -1.14 27.80
CA TRP A 443 1.89 -2.46 27.80
C TRP A 443 2.76 -3.54 28.43
N ARG A 444 4.08 -3.46 28.33
CA ARG A 444 4.99 -4.36 29.05
C ARG A 444 4.84 -4.20 30.58
N HIS A 445 4.83 -2.98 31.08
CA HIS A 445 4.63 -2.73 32.51
C HIS A 445 3.23 -3.15 32.99
N GLU A 446 2.20 -2.99 32.17
CA GLU A 446 0.86 -3.49 32.49
C GLU A 446 0.84 -5.03 32.59
N ASP A 447 1.48 -5.73 31.64
CA ASP A 447 1.57 -7.20 31.65
C ASP A 447 2.38 -7.71 32.85
N GLU A 448 3.50 -7.09 33.19
CA GLU A 448 4.32 -7.43 34.36
C GLU A 448 3.54 -7.27 35.67
N ARG A 449 2.79 -6.18 35.84
CA ARG A 449 1.94 -5.95 37.02
C ARG A 449 0.80 -6.98 37.13
N GLN A 450 0.26 -7.46 36.01
CA GLN A 450 -0.77 -8.49 35.99
C GLN A 450 -0.23 -9.88 36.35
N LEU A 451 1.03 -10.17 36.07
CA LEU A 451 1.69 -11.41 36.48
C LEU A 451 1.95 -11.47 37.98
N VAL A 452 2.15 -10.32 38.62
CA VAL A 452 2.39 -10.21 40.09
C VAL A 452 1.08 -10.23 40.89
N ARG A 453 -0.04 -9.79 40.30
CA ARG A 453 -1.38 -9.84 40.91
C ARG A 453 -2.13 -11.06 40.33
N ALA A 454 -2.67 -11.91 41.23
CA ALA A 454 -3.48 -13.08 40.85
C ALA A 454 -4.55 -12.70 39.78
N PRO A 455 -5.02 -13.67 38.93
CA PRO A 455 -5.68 -13.43 37.68
C PRO A 455 -7.15 -12.97 37.79
N GLU A 456 -7.42 -11.88 38.45
CA GLU A 456 -8.64 -11.11 38.20
C GLU A 456 -8.39 -10.21 36.97
N ALA A 457 -8.27 -10.84 35.84
CA ALA A 457 -8.22 -10.14 34.55
C ALA A 457 -9.58 -9.50 34.32
N GLY A 458 -9.70 -8.22 34.66
CA GLY A 458 -10.85 -7.42 34.27
C GLY A 458 -11.03 -7.54 32.75
N ALA A 459 -12.24 -7.92 32.32
CA ALA A 459 -12.61 -7.98 30.91
C ALA A 459 -12.28 -6.61 30.27
N PRO A 460 -11.78 -6.55 29.01
CA PRO A 460 -11.46 -5.29 28.33
C PRO A 460 -12.66 -4.37 28.12
N TYR A 461 -13.87 -4.86 28.32
CA TYR A 461 -15.12 -4.12 28.31
C TYR A 461 -15.55 -3.73 29.74
N GLY A 462 -16.16 -2.54 29.87
CA GLY A 462 -16.70 -2.02 31.11
C GLY A 462 -15.90 -0.83 31.68
N PRO A 463 -16.48 -0.12 32.68
CA PRO A 463 -15.84 1.02 33.31
C PRO A 463 -14.51 0.57 33.96
N ARG A 464 -13.48 1.41 33.87
CA ARG A 464 -12.23 1.20 34.62
C ARG A 464 -12.56 1.23 36.11
N ARG A 465 -12.35 0.11 36.84
CA ARG A 465 -12.34 0.14 38.28
C ARG A 465 -11.08 0.91 38.72
N GLU A 466 -11.25 2.11 39.22
CA GLU A 466 -10.19 2.81 39.95
C GLU A 466 -10.01 2.03 41.26
N LEU A 467 -8.83 1.46 41.45
CA LEU A 467 -8.45 0.91 42.74
C LEU A 467 -8.23 2.10 43.68
N ALA A 468 -9.05 2.21 44.72
CA ALA A 468 -8.80 3.15 45.79
C ALA A 468 -7.39 2.93 46.35
N ALA A 469 -6.70 4.02 46.73
CA ALA A 469 -5.31 4.00 47.21
C ALA A 469 -5.12 3.19 48.51
N ASP A 470 -6.21 2.80 49.15
CA ASP A 470 -6.26 2.06 50.42
C ASP A 470 -6.56 0.55 50.27
N GLY A 471 -6.68 0.04 49.05
CA GLY A 471 -6.91 -1.39 48.80
C GLY A 471 -8.35 -1.86 49.06
N SER A 472 -9.31 -0.99 49.35
CA SER A 472 -10.71 -1.33 49.52
C SER A 472 -11.46 -1.26 48.18
N VAL A 473 -12.29 -2.29 47.86
CA VAL A 473 -13.14 -2.31 46.68
C VAL A 473 -14.45 -1.56 46.98
N SER A 474 -14.59 -0.30 46.61
CA SER A 474 -15.87 0.38 46.67
C SER A 474 -16.75 -0.08 45.50
N SER A 475 -17.82 -0.81 45.82
CA SER A 475 -18.94 -1.07 44.92
C SER A 475 -19.86 0.16 45.01
N SER A 476 -19.80 1.04 44.01
CA SER A 476 -20.87 2.02 43.78
C SER A 476 -21.78 1.53 42.66
N PRO A 477 -23.10 1.82 42.75
CA PRO A 477 -24.16 1.18 41.99
C PRO A 477 -24.15 1.49 40.47
#